data_06d25fc2339392ce1955eb6256b6c1aa
#
_entry.id   06d25fc2339392ce1955eb6256b6c1aa
#
_cell.length_a   1.000
_cell.length_b   1.000
_cell.length_c   1.000
_cell.angle_alpha   90.00
_cell.angle_beta   90.00
_cell.angle_gamma   90.00
#
_symmetry.space_group_name_H-M   'P 1'
#
loop_
_entity.id
_entity.type
_entity.pdbx_description
1 polymer ?
#
loop_
_entity_poly.entity_id
_entity_poly.type
_entity_poly.pdbx_seq_one_letter_code
_entity_poly.pdbx_strand_id
1 'polypeptide(L)'
;MKLYLDGMEITAAPGESLLELATRLGLVTDRLSTTPLAARIAGEVFTLNYIPLREKDAAQDRPSMRRAMAASGGKVQLLRYGDTSGKDAYARTARFVMFLAIEQLWPDAKAKMNCTLGPGLLIEVENAADFSVEKLKGQMQKIVAEDIPLLRKRMKTADAIAYYEARGKDDKARLLSLRALDYFDVYAHGDFADYYYGEMCPSTGYLQVWDVMVAEGGFIFLFPDPLQPDRVGDYHDMPHFRSVFLEGKRWCELMECDTVADLNELVQSGRIRELIRVNEALHEKKYAQVADQVCRRGAKAVLLAGPSSSGKTTSANRLATQLRVHGKKPILMGLDDYYLDRDQIRPGPDGKLDLEHINTIDTDLFSRHLNALLQGDEVELPSFNFKTGKREWHGHKLRLTEQTVIIVEGLHALNPVLLPQGLDQNLVFKLYVSPLLPLSLDDHNRIPTSYLRLLRRIVRDYETRGSSVQRTLSMWESVQRGERRWIYPFQEQADVIFNSSTLYELPVLKKHIFPLLTEIQPEDECYDRVRSIVKILNYVQKADVDDEIPPTSLVREFIGGNSFYR
;
A
#
# COMPACT_ATOMS: atom_id res chain seq x y z
N MET A 1 -32.87 -18.00 -13.36
CA MET A 1 -32.12 -18.51 -12.19
C MET A 1 -32.37 -17.60 -11.02
N LYS A 2 -32.58 -18.16 -9.82
CA LYS A 2 -32.63 -17.37 -8.60
C LYS A 2 -31.23 -16.95 -8.21
N LEU A 3 -31.02 -15.68 -7.99
CA LEU A 3 -29.79 -15.05 -7.46
C LEU A 3 -30.13 -14.32 -6.16
N TYR A 4 -29.16 -14.19 -5.28
CA TYR A 4 -29.25 -13.34 -4.09
C TYR A 4 -28.30 -12.16 -4.25
N LEU A 5 -28.85 -11.03 -4.71
CA LEU A 5 -28.08 -9.81 -4.96
C LEU A 5 -28.14 -8.90 -3.72
N ASP A 6 -27.01 -8.68 -3.06
CA ASP A 6 -26.94 -7.97 -1.76
C ASP A 6 -28.00 -8.50 -0.73
N GLY A 7 -28.27 -9.81 -0.74
CA GLY A 7 -29.24 -10.48 0.13
C GLY A 7 -30.68 -10.49 -0.37
N MET A 8 -31.02 -9.79 -1.47
CA MET A 8 -32.34 -9.81 -2.09
C MET A 8 -32.46 -10.98 -3.07
N GLU A 9 -33.48 -11.80 -2.95
CA GLU A 9 -33.79 -12.86 -3.92
C GLU A 9 -34.33 -12.27 -5.22
N ILE A 10 -33.66 -12.53 -6.34
CA ILE A 10 -33.98 -11.97 -7.65
C ILE A 10 -33.94 -13.07 -8.70
N THR A 11 -34.81 -12.98 -9.71
CA THR A 11 -34.76 -13.84 -10.87
C THR A 11 -34.01 -13.11 -12.02
N ALA A 12 -32.87 -13.66 -12.42
CA ALA A 12 -32.17 -13.19 -13.62
C ALA A 12 -32.70 -13.90 -14.86
N ALA A 13 -32.84 -13.15 -15.97
CA ALA A 13 -33.21 -13.69 -17.26
C ALA A 13 -32.03 -14.47 -17.90
N PRO A 14 -32.30 -15.43 -18.81
CA PRO A 14 -31.23 -16.05 -19.58
C PRO A 14 -30.47 -15.03 -20.42
N GLY A 15 -29.15 -15.00 -20.31
CA GLY A 15 -28.28 -14.06 -21.03
C GLY A 15 -28.17 -12.66 -20.42
N GLU A 16 -28.90 -12.34 -19.35
CA GLU A 16 -28.82 -11.07 -18.64
C GLU A 16 -27.50 -10.97 -17.88
N SER A 17 -26.74 -9.90 -18.08
CA SER A 17 -25.52 -9.58 -17.32
C SER A 17 -25.85 -9.03 -15.93
N LEU A 18 -24.88 -9.05 -15.02
CA LEU A 18 -25.04 -8.40 -13.71
C LEU A 18 -25.27 -6.89 -13.84
N LEU A 19 -24.71 -6.26 -14.89
CA LEU A 19 -24.93 -4.85 -15.20
C LEU A 19 -26.39 -4.58 -15.60
N GLU A 20 -26.92 -5.35 -16.56
CA GLU A 20 -28.32 -5.23 -17.01
C GLU A 20 -29.27 -5.49 -15.85
N LEU A 21 -28.99 -6.51 -15.04
CA LEU A 21 -29.74 -6.82 -13.83
C LEU A 21 -29.72 -5.65 -12.83
N ALA A 22 -28.56 -5.09 -12.53
CA ALA A 22 -28.43 -3.95 -11.62
C ALA A 22 -29.13 -2.70 -12.17
N THR A 23 -29.05 -2.47 -13.47
CA THR A 23 -29.74 -1.36 -14.15
C THR A 23 -31.25 -1.52 -14.08
N ARG A 24 -31.77 -2.70 -14.39
CA ARG A 24 -33.21 -3.02 -14.29
C ARG A 24 -33.77 -2.83 -12.89
N LEU A 25 -32.95 -3.04 -11.88
CA LEU A 25 -33.30 -2.85 -10.47
C LEU A 25 -33.10 -1.41 -9.97
N GLY A 26 -32.67 -0.48 -10.83
CA GLY A 26 -32.39 0.91 -10.45
C GLY A 26 -31.20 1.08 -9.50
N LEU A 27 -30.28 0.11 -9.46
CA LEU A 27 -29.08 0.16 -8.60
C LEU A 27 -27.92 0.93 -9.24
N VAL A 28 -27.92 1.06 -10.57
CA VAL A 28 -26.97 1.92 -11.31
C VAL A 28 -27.50 3.34 -11.28
N THR A 29 -26.70 4.25 -10.73
CA THR A 29 -27.06 5.66 -10.50
C THR A 29 -25.99 6.58 -11.10
N ASP A 30 -26.25 7.88 -11.11
CA ASP A 30 -25.30 8.93 -11.47
C ASP A 30 -24.29 9.29 -10.36
N ARG A 31 -24.39 8.63 -9.19
CA ARG A 31 -23.54 8.88 -8.03
C ARG A 31 -22.57 7.73 -7.82
N LEU A 32 -21.28 8.05 -7.79
CA LEU A 32 -20.21 7.06 -7.58
C LEU A 32 -20.32 6.36 -6.21
N SER A 33 -20.82 7.05 -5.21
CA SER A 33 -21.01 6.52 -3.85
C SER A 33 -21.99 5.33 -3.80
N THR A 34 -22.96 5.25 -4.72
CA THR A 34 -24.04 4.27 -4.71
C THR A 34 -24.02 3.30 -5.89
N THR A 35 -23.45 3.71 -7.03
CA THR A 35 -23.35 2.87 -8.23
C THR A 35 -22.42 1.68 -8.01
N PRO A 36 -22.83 0.44 -8.36
CA PRO A 36 -21.97 -0.73 -8.31
C PRO A 36 -20.92 -0.67 -9.41
N LEU A 37 -19.67 -1.02 -9.07
CA LEU A 37 -18.50 -0.98 -9.95
C LEU A 37 -18.03 -2.37 -10.37
N ALA A 38 -18.28 -3.37 -9.52
CA ALA A 38 -17.93 -4.77 -9.71
C ALA A 38 -18.83 -5.66 -8.84
N ALA A 39 -18.67 -6.97 -8.92
CA ALA A 39 -19.39 -7.93 -8.08
C ALA A 39 -18.42 -8.92 -7.43
N ARG A 40 -18.73 -9.35 -6.20
CA ARG A 40 -18.02 -10.46 -5.52
C ARG A 40 -18.92 -11.68 -5.49
N ILE A 41 -18.40 -12.83 -5.91
CA ILE A 41 -19.07 -14.13 -5.96
C ILE A 41 -18.12 -15.17 -5.39
N ALA A 42 -18.50 -15.84 -4.32
CA ALA A 42 -17.68 -16.86 -3.65
C ALA A 42 -16.21 -16.41 -3.43
N GLY A 43 -16.03 -15.20 -2.89
CA GLY A 43 -14.70 -14.63 -2.61
C GLY A 43 -13.90 -14.11 -3.83
N GLU A 44 -14.41 -14.26 -5.05
CA GLU A 44 -13.77 -13.72 -6.27
C GLU A 44 -14.48 -12.47 -6.78
N VAL A 45 -13.72 -11.51 -7.34
CA VAL A 45 -14.25 -10.28 -7.96
C VAL A 45 -14.42 -10.46 -9.45
N PHE A 46 -15.57 -10.01 -9.96
CA PHE A 46 -15.97 -10.07 -11.37
C PHE A 46 -16.44 -8.69 -11.86
N THR A 47 -16.27 -8.45 -13.16
CA THR A 47 -16.92 -7.31 -13.82
C THR A 47 -18.44 -7.46 -13.81
N LEU A 48 -19.19 -6.36 -13.79
CA LEU A 48 -20.63 -6.40 -13.94
C LEU A 48 -21.10 -6.82 -15.34
N ASN A 49 -20.20 -6.77 -16.34
CA ASN A 49 -20.49 -7.32 -17.68
C ASN A 49 -20.59 -8.86 -17.70
N TYR A 50 -20.38 -9.51 -16.55
CA TYR A 50 -20.50 -10.94 -16.43
C TYR A 50 -21.94 -11.42 -16.55
N ILE A 51 -22.17 -12.50 -17.35
CA ILE A 51 -23.45 -13.12 -17.55
C ILE A 51 -23.50 -14.44 -16.75
N PRO A 52 -24.29 -14.52 -15.65
CA PRO A 52 -24.29 -15.69 -14.76
C PRO A 52 -24.77 -16.99 -15.41
N LEU A 53 -25.58 -16.92 -16.47
CA LEU A 53 -26.30 -18.02 -17.09
C LEU A 53 -25.88 -18.31 -18.53
N ARG A 54 -24.64 -18.04 -18.91
CA ARG A 54 -24.16 -18.24 -20.27
C ARG A 54 -23.85 -19.73 -20.57
N GLU A 55 -24.28 -20.20 -21.75
CA GLU A 55 -23.92 -21.52 -22.26
C GLU A 55 -22.43 -21.65 -22.60
N LYS A 56 -21.92 -22.93 -22.73
CA LYS A 56 -20.51 -23.31 -22.72
C LYS A 56 -19.56 -22.65 -23.73
N ASP A 57 -20.03 -21.99 -24.77
CA ASP A 57 -19.22 -21.69 -25.97
C ASP A 57 -18.76 -20.24 -26.18
N ALA A 58 -18.78 -19.40 -25.18
CA ALA A 58 -18.33 -18.04 -25.35
C ALA A 58 -16.86 -17.85 -24.94
N ALA A 59 -16.10 -17.12 -25.77
CA ALA A 59 -14.69 -16.78 -25.57
C ALA A 59 -14.35 -16.08 -24.23
N GLN A 60 -15.36 -15.71 -23.46
CA GLN A 60 -15.26 -15.09 -22.12
C GLN A 60 -15.54 -16.07 -20.97
N ASP A 61 -15.89 -17.34 -21.28
CA ASP A 61 -16.23 -18.31 -20.25
C ASP A 61 -14.97 -18.77 -19.49
N ARG A 62 -14.93 -18.43 -18.22
CA ARG A 62 -13.87 -18.87 -17.30
C ARG A 62 -14.42 -20.01 -16.43
N PRO A 63 -13.74 -21.14 -16.38
CA PRO A 63 -14.12 -22.23 -15.46
C PRO A 63 -14.25 -21.78 -14.00
N SER A 64 -13.49 -20.75 -13.58
CA SER A 64 -13.58 -20.15 -12.24
C SER A 64 -14.93 -19.49 -11.97
N MET A 65 -15.53 -18.82 -12.94
CA MET A 65 -16.81 -18.11 -12.78
C MET A 65 -17.98 -19.05 -12.50
N ARG A 66 -18.04 -20.20 -13.21
CA ARG A 66 -19.08 -21.22 -12.96
C ARG A 66 -18.92 -21.86 -11.60
N ARG A 67 -17.67 -22.14 -11.20
CA ARG A 67 -17.37 -22.67 -9.86
C ARG A 67 -17.77 -21.69 -8.78
N ALA A 68 -17.46 -20.39 -8.95
CA ALA A 68 -17.81 -19.35 -8.00
C ALA A 68 -19.33 -19.23 -7.83
N MET A 69 -20.10 -19.24 -8.95
CA MET A 69 -21.57 -19.19 -8.89
C MET A 69 -22.16 -20.44 -8.22
N ALA A 70 -21.65 -21.62 -8.52
CA ALA A 70 -22.09 -22.85 -7.86
C ALA A 70 -21.73 -22.87 -6.37
N ALA A 71 -20.51 -22.47 -6.03
CA ALA A 71 -20.04 -22.42 -4.65
C ALA A 71 -20.79 -21.37 -3.80
N SER A 72 -21.15 -20.22 -4.39
CA SER A 72 -21.90 -19.16 -3.68
C SER A 72 -23.38 -19.49 -3.43
N GLY A 73 -23.92 -20.56 -4.04
CA GLY A 73 -25.35 -20.80 -4.05
C GLY A 73 -26.16 -19.67 -4.69
N GLY A 74 -25.56 -18.95 -5.64
CA GLY A 74 -26.17 -17.80 -6.31
C GLY A 74 -26.07 -16.48 -5.55
N LYS A 75 -25.29 -16.40 -4.48
CA LYS A 75 -25.05 -15.14 -3.74
C LYS A 75 -24.06 -14.26 -4.49
N VAL A 76 -24.46 -13.02 -4.72
CA VAL A 76 -23.70 -11.97 -5.40
C VAL A 76 -23.70 -10.71 -4.54
N GLN A 77 -22.55 -10.21 -4.18
CA GLN A 77 -22.36 -8.93 -3.50
C GLN A 77 -21.96 -7.88 -4.53
N LEU A 78 -22.68 -6.78 -4.61
CA LEU A 78 -22.28 -5.62 -5.43
C LEU A 78 -21.23 -4.79 -4.70
N LEU A 79 -20.14 -4.46 -5.39
CA LEU A 79 -19.02 -3.70 -4.86
C LEU A 79 -19.09 -2.25 -5.36
N ARG A 80 -19.05 -1.31 -4.43
CA ARG A 80 -19.11 0.14 -4.67
C ARG A 80 -17.77 0.79 -4.37
N TYR A 81 -17.62 2.09 -4.61
CA TYR A 81 -16.36 2.81 -4.35
C TYR A 81 -15.93 2.75 -2.88
N GLY A 82 -16.86 2.62 -1.93
CA GLY A 82 -16.56 2.41 -0.52
C GLY A 82 -15.88 1.08 -0.20
N ASP A 83 -16.06 0.07 -1.05
CA ASP A 83 -15.42 -1.24 -0.92
C ASP A 83 -14.02 -1.20 -1.53
N THR A 84 -13.04 -1.85 -0.88
CA THR A 84 -11.65 -1.89 -1.38
C THR A 84 -11.55 -2.40 -2.81
N SER A 85 -12.22 -3.51 -3.14
CA SER A 85 -12.19 -4.09 -4.49
C SER A 85 -12.93 -3.25 -5.52
N GLY A 86 -14.00 -2.54 -5.13
CA GLY A 86 -14.70 -1.57 -5.99
C GLY A 86 -13.82 -0.36 -6.31
N LYS A 87 -13.16 0.20 -5.30
CA LYS A 87 -12.18 1.28 -5.46
C LYS A 87 -11.00 0.85 -6.36
N ASP A 88 -10.52 -0.37 -6.19
CA ASP A 88 -9.44 -0.92 -7.02
C ASP A 88 -9.89 -1.08 -8.49
N ALA A 89 -11.14 -1.48 -8.75
CA ALA A 89 -11.71 -1.56 -10.10
C ALA A 89 -11.78 -0.16 -10.75
N TYR A 90 -12.24 0.84 -10.00
CA TYR A 90 -12.28 2.23 -10.44
C TYR A 90 -10.87 2.77 -10.77
N ALA A 91 -9.90 2.53 -9.89
CA ALA A 91 -8.52 2.97 -10.11
C ALA A 91 -7.86 2.30 -11.34
N ARG A 92 -8.21 1.04 -11.66
CA ARG A 92 -7.74 0.38 -12.89
C ARG A 92 -8.39 0.97 -14.12
N THR A 93 -9.69 1.26 -14.07
CA THR A 93 -10.41 1.97 -15.15
C THR A 93 -9.80 3.34 -15.41
N ALA A 94 -9.51 4.11 -14.36
CA ALA A 94 -8.85 5.41 -14.48
C ALA A 94 -7.49 5.31 -15.19
N ARG A 95 -6.68 4.33 -14.82
CA ARG A 95 -5.37 4.09 -15.46
C ARG A 95 -5.51 3.71 -16.91
N PHE A 96 -6.48 2.84 -17.26
CA PHE A 96 -6.73 2.47 -18.64
C PHE A 96 -7.10 3.69 -19.49
N VAL A 97 -8.06 4.51 -19.03
CA VAL A 97 -8.48 5.74 -19.72
C VAL A 97 -7.32 6.72 -19.89
N MET A 98 -6.54 6.91 -18.83
CA MET A 98 -5.40 7.82 -18.82
C MET A 98 -4.31 7.38 -19.81
N PHE A 99 -3.87 6.12 -19.78
CA PHE A 99 -2.83 5.64 -20.69
C PHE A 99 -3.32 5.53 -22.13
N LEU A 100 -4.59 5.20 -22.36
CA LEU A 100 -5.21 5.27 -23.68
C LEU A 100 -5.20 6.71 -24.23
N ALA A 101 -5.54 7.70 -23.39
CA ALA A 101 -5.51 9.11 -23.80
C ALA A 101 -4.08 9.59 -24.13
N ILE A 102 -3.08 9.18 -23.33
CA ILE A 102 -1.67 9.50 -23.60
C ILE A 102 -1.20 8.89 -24.91
N GLU A 103 -1.47 7.60 -25.15
CA GLU A 103 -1.10 6.90 -26.38
C GLU A 103 -1.73 7.55 -27.62
N GLN A 104 -3.01 8.01 -27.52
CA GLN A 104 -3.71 8.68 -28.62
C GLN A 104 -3.17 10.08 -28.92
N LEU A 105 -2.72 10.82 -27.91
CA LEU A 105 -2.21 12.19 -28.07
C LEU A 105 -0.71 12.23 -28.36
N TRP A 106 0.04 11.34 -27.76
CA TRP A 106 1.51 11.29 -27.80
C TRP A 106 2.00 9.83 -27.92
N PRO A 107 1.94 9.22 -29.11
CA PRO A 107 2.26 7.80 -29.29
C PRO A 107 3.68 7.41 -28.87
N ASP A 108 4.62 8.36 -28.96
CA ASP A 108 6.03 8.14 -28.58
C ASP A 108 6.30 8.45 -27.09
N ALA A 109 5.30 8.91 -26.35
CA ALA A 109 5.45 9.25 -24.94
C ALA A 109 5.73 8.01 -24.09
N LYS A 110 6.65 8.15 -23.14
CA LYS A 110 6.84 7.21 -22.05
C LYS A 110 6.17 7.77 -20.80
N ALA A 111 5.10 7.12 -20.36
CA ALA A 111 4.37 7.52 -19.15
C ALA A 111 4.59 6.47 -18.07
N LYS A 112 5.09 6.91 -16.89
CA LYS A 112 5.43 6.04 -15.78
C LYS A 112 4.69 6.42 -14.50
N MET A 113 4.07 5.45 -13.87
CA MET A 113 3.45 5.63 -12.55
C MET A 113 4.52 5.68 -11.46
N ASN A 114 4.56 6.78 -10.71
CA ASN A 114 5.51 6.95 -9.62
C ASN A 114 4.90 6.66 -8.24
N CYS A 115 4.49 7.68 -7.51
CA CYS A 115 4.02 7.54 -6.15
C CYS A 115 2.59 8.05 -5.96
N THR A 116 1.97 7.61 -4.88
CA THR A 116 0.68 8.15 -4.44
C THR A 116 0.93 9.28 -3.45
N LEU A 117 0.36 10.46 -3.71
CA LEU A 117 0.47 11.67 -2.91
C LEU A 117 -0.94 12.04 -2.43
N GLY A 118 -1.31 11.61 -1.22
CA GLY A 118 -2.68 11.76 -0.73
C GLY A 118 -3.70 11.07 -1.65
N PRO A 119 -4.70 11.81 -2.19
CA PRO A 119 -5.65 11.30 -3.18
C PRO A 119 -5.05 11.25 -4.60
N GLY A 120 -3.84 11.78 -4.81
CA GLY A 120 -3.19 11.91 -6.10
C GLY A 120 -2.26 10.75 -6.44
N LEU A 121 -2.09 10.51 -7.74
CA LEU A 121 -1.12 9.59 -8.31
C LEU A 121 -0.21 10.39 -9.25
N LEU A 122 1.08 10.47 -8.92
CA LEU A 122 2.07 11.14 -9.75
C LEU A 122 2.42 10.26 -10.95
N ILE A 123 2.28 10.83 -12.14
CA ILE A 123 2.66 10.23 -13.42
C ILE A 123 3.74 11.09 -14.05
N GLU A 124 4.88 10.51 -14.34
CA GLU A 124 5.91 11.11 -15.17
C GLU A 124 5.60 10.87 -16.64
N VAL A 125 5.89 11.86 -17.48
CA VAL A 125 5.71 11.78 -18.93
C VAL A 125 6.98 12.29 -19.61
N GLU A 126 7.62 11.41 -20.36
CA GLU A 126 8.80 11.71 -21.15
C GLU A 126 8.48 11.61 -22.65
N ASN A 127 9.29 12.21 -23.51
CA ASN A 127 9.16 12.17 -24.97
C ASN A 127 7.82 12.74 -25.51
N ALA A 128 7.26 13.73 -24.81
CA ALA A 128 6.04 14.43 -25.21
C ALA A 128 6.32 15.95 -25.21
N ALA A 129 6.93 16.46 -26.25
CA ALA A 129 7.43 17.86 -26.31
C ALA A 129 6.33 18.93 -26.15
N ASP A 130 5.09 18.64 -26.52
CA ASP A 130 3.92 19.52 -26.41
C ASP A 130 2.90 19.01 -25.37
N PHE A 131 3.38 18.27 -24.36
CA PHE A 131 2.53 17.76 -23.29
C PHE A 131 1.73 18.88 -22.62
N SER A 132 0.44 18.68 -22.48
CA SER A 132 -0.47 19.61 -21.79
C SER A 132 -1.52 18.83 -21.01
N VAL A 133 -1.67 19.18 -19.75
CA VAL A 133 -2.68 18.62 -18.86
C VAL A 133 -4.09 18.89 -19.38
N GLU A 134 -4.33 20.05 -19.99
CA GLU A 134 -5.63 20.42 -20.59
C GLU A 134 -5.96 19.52 -21.78
N LYS A 135 -4.99 19.26 -22.68
CA LYS A 135 -5.17 18.32 -23.79
C LYS A 135 -5.47 16.92 -23.26
N LEU A 136 -4.71 16.44 -22.27
CA LEU A 136 -4.91 15.14 -21.64
C LEU A 136 -6.32 15.05 -21.04
N LYS A 137 -6.72 16.03 -20.23
CA LYS A 137 -8.05 16.08 -19.60
C LYS A 137 -9.17 16.06 -20.65
N GLY A 138 -9.04 16.85 -21.71
CA GLY A 138 -10.00 16.87 -22.80
C GLY A 138 -10.12 15.53 -23.53
N GLN A 139 -8.99 14.84 -23.76
CA GLN A 139 -9.02 13.52 -24.40
C GLN A 139 -9.61 12.44 -23.49
N MET A 140 -9.26 12.46 -22.20
CA MET A 140 -9.86 11.56 -21.23
C MET A 140 -11.38 11.76 -21.13
N GLN A 141 -11.86 13.01 -21.12
CA GLN A 141 -13.30 13.32 -21.12
C GLN A 141 -14.01 12.75 -22.36
N LYS A 142 -13.39 12.79 -23.56
CA LYS A 142 -13.93 12.17 -24.77
C LYS A 142 -14.05 10.65 -24.61
N ILE A 143 -12.98 9.99 -24.16
CA ILE A 143 -12.98 8.53 -23.94
C ILE A 143 -14.03 8.11 -22.91
N VAL A 144 -14.25 8.90 -21.87
CA VAL A 144 -15.30 8.67 -20.88
C VAL A 144 -16.68 8.84 -21.51
N ALA A 145 -16.90 9.88 -22.34
CA ALA A 145 -18.16 10.13 -23.02
C ALA A 145 -18.48 9.07 -24.09
N GLU A 146 -17.49 8.43 -24.70
CA GLU A 146 -17.65 7.31 -25.63
C GLU A 146 -18.16 6.04 -24.93
N ASP A 147 -18.08 5.94 -23.61
CA ASP A 147 -18.57 4.84 -22.77
C ASP A 147 -18.13 3.45 -23.28
N ILE A 148 -16.85 3.31 -23.55
CA ILE A 148 -16.23 2.11 -24.15
C ILE A 148 -16.37 0.92 -23.20
N PRO A 149 -16.99 -0.21 -23.60
CA PRO A 149 -17.08 -1.41 -22.78
C PRO A 149 -15.71 -2.00 -22.46
N LEU A 150 -15.41 -2.24 -21.18
CA LEU A 150 -14.15 -2.79 -20.71
C LEU A 150 -14.28 -4.30 -20.53
N LEU A 151 -13.92 -5.03 -21.58
CA LEU A 151 -13.95 -6.48 -21.60
C LEU A 151 -12.53 -7.03 -21.68
N ARG A 152 -12.25 -8.04 -20.86
CA ARG A 152 -10.98 -8.76 -20.95
C ARG A 152 -10.91 -9.58 -22.22
N LYS A 153 -9.80 -9.45 -22.93
CA LYS A 153 -9.45 -10.28 -24.09
C LYS A 153 -8.29 -11.21 -23.68
N ARG A 154 -8.38 -12.46 -24.07
CA ARG A 154 -7.30 -13.43 -23.89
C ARG A 154 -6.35 -13.33 -25.09
N MET A 155 -5.07 -13.17 -24.81
CA MET A 155 -4.00 -13.11 -25.79
C MET A 155 -2.98 -14.21 -25.47
N LYS A 156 -2.36 -14.84 -26.47
CA LYS A 156 -1.22 -15.74 -26.22
C LYS A 156 -0.06 -14.92 -25.68
N THR A 157 0.68 -15.47 -24.72
CA THR A 157 1.80 -14.74 -24.11
C THR A 157 2.86 -14.34 -25.15
N ALA A 158 3.15 -15.21 -26.12
CA ALA A 158 4.08 -14.89 -27.20
C ALA A 158 3.59 -13.71 -28.07
N ASP A 159 2.28 -13.66 -28.37
CA ASP A 159 1.69 -12.56 -29.16
C ASP A 159 1.71 -11.24 -28.35
N ALA A 160 1.50 -11.31 -27.02
CA ALA A 160 1.58 -10.15 -26.15
C ALA A 160 3.01 -9.61 -26.06
N ILE A 161 4.02 -10.48 -25.92
CA ILE A 161 5.43 -10.08 -25.92
C ILE A 161 5.76 -9.36 -27.23
N ALA A 162 5.46 -9.96 -28.39
CA ALA A 162 5.71 -9.37 -29.69
C ALA A 162 4.97 -8.01 -29.86
N TYR A 163 3.74 -7.90 -29.34
CA TYR A 163 2.98 -6.65 -29.36
C TYR A 163 3.68 -5.53 -28.58
N TYR A 164 4.21 -5.82 -27.39
CA TYR A 164 4.89 -4.82 -26.56
C TYR A 164 6.29 -4.47 -27.10
N GLU A 165 7.05 -5.46 -27.58
CA GLU A 165 8.35 -5.22 -28.25
C GLU A 165 8.21 -4.30 -29.46
N ALA A 166 7.20 -4.55 -30.32
CA ALA A 166 6.94 -3.73 -31.49
C ALA A 166 6.58 -2.25 -31.16
N ARG A 167 6.23 -1.97 -29.90
CA ARG A 167 5.88 -0.62 -29.38
C ARG A 167 6.95 -0.05 -28.44
N GLY A 168 8.13 -0.69 -28.33
CA GLY A 168 9.20 -0.25 -27.43
C GLY A 168 8.82 -0.29 -25.95
N LYS A 169 7.85 -1.14 -25.56
CA LYS A 169 7.46 -1.38 -24.16
C LYS A 169 8.23 -2.58 -23.61
N ASP A 170 9.57 -2.47 -23.62
CA ASP A 170 10.49 -3.58 -23.29
C ASP A 170 10.33 -4.08 -21.83
N ASP A 171 9.99 -3.19 -20.90
CA ASP A 171 9.68 -3.51 -19.51
C ASP A 171 8.55 -4.53 -19.39
N LYS A 172 7.47 -4.34 -20.17
CA LYS A 172 6.33 -5.26 -20.23
C LYS A 172 6.67 -6.58 -20.89
N ALA A 173 7.39 -6.53 -22.03
CA ALA A 173 7.81 -7.74 -22.73
C ALA A 173 8.71 -8.62 -21.86
N ARG A 174 9.72 -8.03 -21.21
CA ARG A 174 10.62 -8.72 -20.26
C ARG A 174 9.85 -9.30 -19.06
N LEU A 175 8.91 -8.54 -18.48
CA LEU A 175 8.12 -9.03 -17.34
C LEU A 175 7.25 -10.23 -17.75
N LEU A 176 6.63 -10.21 -18.94
CA LEU A 176 5.82 -11.31 -19.43
C LEU A 176 6.64 -12.56 -19.75
N SER A 177 7.87 -12.43 -20.26
CA SER A 177 8.76 -13.57 -20.55
C SER A 177 9.16 -14.37 -19.31
N LEU A 178 9.04 -13.75 -18.10
CA LEU A 178 9.35 -14.43 -16.84
C LEU A 178 8.26 -15.38 -16.34
N ARG A 179 7.10 -15.42 -17.01
CA ARG A 179 5.97 -16.28 -16.63
C ARG A 179 5.80 -17.45 -17.57
N ALA A 180 5.72 -18.65 -17.01
CA ALA A 180 5.33 -19.87 -17.72
C ALA A 180 3.80 -19.96 -17.88
N LEU A 181 3.18 -19.00 -18.57
CA LEU A 181 1.76 -19.01 -18.89
C LEU A 181 1.58 -18.87 -20.39
N ASP A 182 0.77 -19.75 -20.97
CA ASP A 182 0.48 -19.75 -22.43
C ASP A 182 -0.39 -18.55 -22.84
N TYR A 183 -1.19 -18.03 -21.92
CA TYR A 183 -2.18 -16.98 -22.19
C TYR A 183 -2.13 -15.89 -21.14
N PHE A 184 -2.45 -14.68 -21.61
CA PHE A 184 -2.47 -13.47 -20.84
C PHE A 184 -3.76 -12.68 -21.07
N ASP A 185 -4.34 -12.10 -20.02
CA ASP A 185 -5.58 -11.32 -20.16
C ASP A 185 -5.23 -9.83 -20.24
N VAL A 186 -5.68 -9.17 -21.32
CA VAL A 186 -5.52 -7.74 -21.58
C VAL A 186 -6.88 -7.05 -21.71
N TYR A 187 -6.90 -5.74 -21.53
CA TYR A 187 -7.98 -4.85 -21.95
C TYR A 187 -7.50 -4.10 -23.18
N ALA A 188 -8.34 -3.97 -24.21
CA ALA A 188 -7.93 -3.37 -25.47
C ALA A 188 -9.03 -2.52 -26.08
N HIS A 189 -8.63 -1.41 -26.72
CA HIS A 189 -9.46 -0.55 -27.53
C HIS A 189 -8.65 -0.06 -28.74
N GLY A 190 -9.14 -0.31 -29.95
CA GLY A 190 -8.36 -0.09 -31.17
C GLY A 190 -7.06 -0.89 -31.13
N ASP A 191 -5.96 -0.21 -31.40
CA ASP A 191 -4.60 -0.78 -31.35
C ASP A 191 -3.96 -0.73 -29.97
N PHE A 192 -4.56 -0.02 -29.00
CA PHE A 192 -4.08 0.01 -27.61
C PHE A 192 -4.51 -1.24 -26.87
N ALA A 193 -3.56 -1.93 -26.25
CA ALA A 193 -3.82 -3.02 -25.32
C ALA A 193 -2.90 -2.92 -24.10
N ASP A 194 -3.48 -3.07 -22.91
CA ASP A 194 -2.74 -3.07 -21.67
C ASP A 194 -3.34 -4.05 -20.66
N TYR A 195 -2.59 -4.37 -19.61
CA TYR A 195 -3.02 -5.32 -18.61
C TYR A 195 -3.02 -4.72 -17.21
N TYR A 196 -3.95 -5.22 -16.39
CA TYR A 196 -4.12 -4.82 -15.00
C TYR A 196 -4.45 -6.04 -14.15
N TYR A 197 -3.98 -6.03 -12.89
CA TYR A 197 -4.05 -7.20 -12.02
C TYR A 197 -5.40 -7.36 -11.33
N GLY A 198 -6.50 -7.18 -12.02
CA GLY A 198 -7.86 -7.33 -11.48
C GLY A 198 -8.94 -6.93 -12.45
N GLU A 199 -10.19 -6.88 -11.97
CA GLU A 199 -11.33 -6.42 -12.76
C GLU A 199 -11.37 -4.90 -12.84
N MET A 200 -11.96 -4.37 -13.92
CA MET A 200 -12.29 -2.96 -14.11
C MET A 200 -13.79 -2.73 -13.95
N CYS A 201 -14.20 -1.48 -13.93
CA CYS A 201 -15.59 -1.07 -14.10
C CYS A 201 -16.14 -1.57 -15.45
N PRO A 202 -17.46 -1.61 -15.64
CA PRO A 202 -18.09 -2.12 -16.87
C PRO A 202 -17.66 -1.41 -18.14
N SER A 203 -17.43 -0.10 -18.06
CA SER A 203 -17.05 0.75 -19.21
C SER A 203 -16.24 1.96 -18.76
N THR A 204 -15.68 2.72 -19.71
CA THR A 204 -14.99 3.97 -19.45
C THR A 204 -15.90 5.06 -18.88
N GLY A 205 -17.19 5.02 -19.18
CA GLY A 205 -18.20 5.96 -18.69
C GLY A 205 -18.39 5.97 -17.17
N TYR A 206 -17.92 4.92 -16.49
CA TYR A 206 -17.90 4.86 -15.00
C TYR A 206 -16.86 5.81 -14.38
N LEU A 207 -15.91 6.34 -15.14
CA LEU A 207 -14.90 7.28 -14.66
C LEU A 207 -15.45 8.70 -14.63
N GLN A 208 -16.30 9.03 -13.65
CA GLN A 208 -17.01 10.31 -13.58
C GLN A 208 -16.37 11.33 -12.62
N VAL A 209 -15.76 10.87 -11.54
CA VAL A 209 -15.21 11.72 -10.47
C VAL A 209 -13.69 11.62 -10.46
N TRP A 210 -13.01 12.56 -11.11
CA TRP A 210 -11.56 12.64 -11.20
C TRP A 210 -11.12 14.04 -11.63
N ASP A 211 -9.84 14.34 -11.43
CA ASP A 211 -9.20 15.52 -12.01
C ASP A 211 -7.73 15.24 -12.32
N VAL A 212 -7.08 16.15 -13.05
CA VAL A 212 -5.65 16.13 -13.31
C VAL A 212 -5.08 17.52 -13.08
N MET A 213 -3.87 17.59 -12.51
CA MET A 213 -3.17 18.83 -12.26
C MET A 213 -1.71 18.72 -12.71
N VAL A 214 -1.12 19.85 -13.09
CA VAL A 214 0.28 19.92 -13.51
C VAL A 214 1.21 19.56 -12.34
N ALA A 215 2.24 18.78 -12.63
CA ALA A 215 3.35 18.52 -11.73
C ALA A 215 4.67 18.59 -12.50
N GLU A 216 5.76 18.78 -11.76
CA GLU A 216 7.10 18.78 -12.35
C GLU A 216 7.39 17.41 -13.01
N GLY A 217 7.75 17.41 -14.28
CA GLY A 217 8.02 16.20 -15.05
C GLY A 217 6.80 15.40 -15.49
N GLY A 218 5.56 15.92 -15.31
CA GLY A 218 4.35 15.22 -15.67
C GLY A 218 3.08 15.80 -15.07
N PHE A 219 2.27 14.97 -14.42
CA PHE A 219 1.01 15.39 -13.82
C PHE A 219 0.62 14.53 -12.62
N ILE A 220 -0.33 15.04 -11.83
CA ILE A 220 -0.97 14.28 -10.75
C ILE A 220 -2.41 13.98 -11.18
N PHE A 221 -2.75 12.70 -11.21
CA PHE A 221 -4.13 12.25 -11.37
C PHE A 221 -4.80 12.18 -10.00
N LEU A 222 -5.93 12.88 -9.83
CA LEU A 222 -6.68 12.96 -8.58
C LEU A 222 -7.86 11.99 -8.59
N PHE A 223 -7.91 11.13 -7.58
CA PHE A 223 -9.00 10.20 -7.33
C PHE A 223 -10.12 10.81 -6.48
N PRO A 224 -11.31 10.18 -6.47
CA PRO A 224 -12.39 10.54 -5.56
C PRO A 224 -11.96 10.50 -4.10
N ASP A 225 -12.55 11.38 -3.28
CA ASP A 225 -12.38 11.35 -1.83
C ASP A 225 -12.91 10.03 -1.26
N PRO A 226 -12.13 9.28 -0.47
CA PRO A 226 -12.56 8.00 0.08
C PRO A 226 -13.78 8.08 1.01
N LEU A 227 -14.03 9.24 1.65
CA LEU A 227 -15.14 9.48 2.55
C LEU A 227 -16.35 10.12 1.85
N GLN A 228 -16.11 10.81 0.74
CA GLN A 228 -17.11 11.49 -0.08
C GLN A 228 -16.88 11.18 -1.57
N PRO A 229 -17.17 9.95 -2.04
CA PRO A 229 -16.77 9.50 -3.37
C PRO A 229 -17.34 10.29 -4.54
N ASP A 230 -18.40 11.08 -4.32
CA ASP A 230 -19.03 11.90 -5.35
C ASP A 230 -18.30 13.23 -5.61
N ARG A 231 -17.15 13.46 -4.95
CA ARG A 231 -16.26 14.59 -5.21
C ARG A 231 -14.80 14.13 -5.32
N VAL A 232 -14.01 14.92 -6.04
CA VAL A 232 -12.55 14.72 -6.11
C VAL A 232 -11.93 14.99 -4.73
N GLY A 233 -10.94 14.20 -4.34
CA GLY A 233 -10.22 14.37 -3.09
C GLY A 233 -9.39 15.66 -3.08
N ASP A 234 -9.34 16.34 -1.93
CA ASP A 234 -8.53 17.54 -1.75
C ASP A 234 -7.03 17.19 -1.78
N TYR A 235 -6.30 17.80 -2.68
CA TYR A 235 -4.87 17.60 -2.80
C TYR A 235 -4.10 18.64 -1.97
N HIS A 236 -3.20 18.14 -1.16
CA HIS A 236 -2.20 18.95 -0.47
C HIS A 236 -0.82 18.49 -0.90
N ASP A 237 0.05 19.40 -1.32
CA ASP A 237 1.39 19.05 -1.74
C ASP A 237 2.19 18.41 -0.60
N MET A 238 2.97 17.42 -0.94
CA MET A 238 3.80 16.63 -0.01
C MET A 238 5.26 16.63 -0.48
N PRO A 239 5.95 17.77 -0.42
CA PRO A 239 7.28 17.92 -0.97
C PRO A 239 8.33 17.04 -0.26
N HIS A 240 8.26 16.87 1.06
CA HIS A 240 9.18 15.99 1.79
C HIS A 240 9.00 14.54 1.36
N PHE A 241 7.76 14.06 1.34
CA PHE A 241 7.46 12.69 0.92
C PHE A 241 7.90 12.45 -0.54
N ARG A 242 7.58 13.38 -1.44
CA ARG A 242 7.97 13.31 -2.86
C ARG A 242 9.50 13.28 -3.01
N SER A 243 10.24 14.13 -2.30
CA SER A 243 11.70 14.18 -2.37
C SER A 243 12.35 12.86 -1.96
N VAL A 244 11.84 12.22 -0.90
CA VAL A 244 12.35 10.91 -0.42
C VAL A 244 12.02 9.79 -1.39
N PHE A 245 10.85 9.84 -2.02
CA PHE A 245 10.50 8.86 -3.07
C PHE A 245 11.42 9.01 -4.29
N LEU A 246 11.65 10.24 -4.76
CA LEU A 246 12.56 10.51 -5.89
C LEU A 246 14.02 10.14 -5.57
N GLU A 247 14.46 10.35 -4.33
CA GLU A 247 15.75 9.83 -3.88
C GLU A 247 15.81 8.30 -3.99
N GLY A 248 14.77 7.60 -3.53
CA GLY A 248 14.66 6.15 -3.67
C GLY A 248 14.70 5.68 -5.13
N LYS A 249 13.99 6.39 -6.03
CA LYS A 249 14.03 6.13 -7.47
C LYS A 249 15.43 6.27 -8.04
N ARG A 250 16.15 7.35 -7.70
CA ARG A 250 17.54 7.55 -8.11
C ARG A 250 18.46 6.41 -7.65
N TRP A 251 18.19 5.82 -6.48
CA TRP A 251 18.92 4.64 -6.04
C TRP A 251 18.60 3.39 -6.86
N CYS A 252 17.33 3.21 -7.31
CA CYS A 252 16.97 2.15 -8.25
C CYS A 252 17.79 2.28 -9.55
N GLU A 253 17.83 3.48 -10.13
CA GLU A 253 18.59 3.78 -11.35
C GLU A 253 20.09 3.46 -11.18
N LEU A 254 20.71 3.92 -10.07
CA LEU A 254 22.12 3.66 -9.78
C LEU A 254 22.44 2.17 -9.57
N MET A 255 21.47 1.39 -9.10
CA MET A 255 21.62 -0.05 -8.88
C MET A 255 21.13 -0.88 -10.08
N GLU A 256 20.73 -0.23 -11.17
CA GLU A 256 20.16 -0.88 -12.37
C GLU A 256 19.01 -1.84 -11.99
N CYS A 257 18.10 -1.39 -11.09
CA CYS A 257 17.03 -2.18 -10.54
C CYS A 257 15.74 -1.36 -10.39
N ASP A 258 15.16 -0.94 -11.51
CA ASP A 258 13.95 -0.12 -11.57
C ASP A 258 12.67 -0.96 -11.58
N THR A 259 12.74 -2.16 -12.13
CA THR A 259 11.60 -3.06 -12.30
C THR A 259 11.82 -4.42 -11.66
N VAL A 260 10.72 -5.17 -11.50
CA VAL A 260 10.81 -6.56 -11.02
C VAL A 260 11.60 -7.44 -12.01
N ALA A 261 11.60 -7.12 -13.30
CA ALA A 261 12.42 -7.85 -14.27
C ALA A 261 13.91 -7.70 -13.96
N ASP A 262 14.37 -6.46 -13.69
CA ASP A 262 15.78 -6.19 -13.31
C ASP A 262 16.13 -6.91 -12.00
N LEU A 263 15.24 -6.83 -11.00
CA LEU A 263 15.43 -7.52 -9.72
C LEU A 263 15.57 -9.03 -9.90
N ASN A 264 14.78 -9.63 -10.78
CA ASN A 264 14.89 -11.06 -11.06
C ASN A 264 16.22 -11.43 -11.74
N GLU A 265 16.74 -10.60 -12.62
CA GLU A 265 18.07 -10.79 -13.22
C GLU A 265 19.19 -10.73 -12.17
N LEU A 266 19.08 -9.81 -11.19
CA LEU A 266 20.01 -9.76 -10.05
C LEU A 266 19.91 -11.02 -9.18
N VAL A 267 18.71 -11.58 -9.00
CA VAL A 267 18.53 -12.86 -8.29
C VAL A 267 19.19 -14.00 -9.07
N GLN A 268 18.91 -14.12 -10.38
CA GLN A 268 19.40 -15.21 -11.24
C GLN A 268 20.93 -15.19 -11.37
N SER A 269 21.51 -14.00 -11.49
CA SER A 269 22.98 -13.82 -11.60
C SER A 269 23.70 -13.92 -10.26
N GLY A 270 22.99 -14.01 -9.12
CA GLY A 270 23.59 -13.97 -7.79
C GLY A 270 24.02 -12.58 -7.30
N ARG A 271 23.89 -11.54 -8.14
CA ARG A 271 24.22 -10.13 -7.80
C ARG A 271 23.31 -9.55 -6.72
N ILE A 272 22.22 -10.22 -6.38
CA ILE A 272 21.34 -9.81 -5.26
C ILE A 272 22.11 -9.69 -3.94
N ARG A 273 23.19 -10.48 -3.72
CA ARG A 273 24.04 -10.37 -2.52
C ARG A 273 24.75 -9.01 -2.44
N GLU A 274 25.21 -8.49 -3.58
CA GLU A 274 25.77 -7.14 -3.66
C GLU A 274 24.70 -6.08 -3.40
N LEU A 275 23.51 -6.24 -3.98
CA LEU A 275 22.35 -5.35 -3.74
C LEU A 275 22.02 -5.28 -2.25
N ILE A 276 22.02 -6.41 -1.52
CA ILE A 276 21.80 -6.44 -0.06
C ILE A 276 22.83 -5.58 0.65
N ARG A 277 24.12 -5.79 0.38
CA ARG A 277 25.21 -5.03 1.04
C ARG A 277 25.08 -3.53 0.82
N VAL A 278 24.79 -3.10 -0.41
CA VAL A 278 24.63 -1.69 -0.75
C VAL A 278 23.40 -1.08 -0.08
N ASN A 279 22.26 -1.77 -0.08
CA ASN A 279 21.05 -1.28 0.58
C ASN A 279 21.24 -1.16 2.11
N GLU A 280 21.89 -2.14 2.76
CA GLU A 280 22.17 -2.08 4.18
C GLU A 280 23.16 -0.96 4.54
N ALA A 281 24.18 -0.76 3.73
CA ALA A 281 25.12 0.36 3.90
C ALA A 281 24.42 1.72 3.70
N LEU A 282 23.48 1.83 2.76
CA LEU A 282 22.68 3.03 2.55
C LEU A 282 21.80 3.33 3.79
N HIS A 283 21.10 2.33 4.32
CA HIS A 283 20.32 2.50 5.52
C HIS A 283 21.18 2.94 6.71
N GLU A 284 22.34 2.32 6.91
CA GLU A 284 23.24 2.69 8.01
C GLU A 284 23.73 4.13 7.87
N LYS A 285 24.13 4.55 6.66
CA LYS A 285 24.48 5.94 6.37
C LYS A 285 23.36 6.92 6.69
N LYS A 286 22.11 6.56 6.37
CA LYS A 286 20.94 7.42 6.65
C LYS A 286 20.66 7.54 8.15
N TYR A 287 20.76 6.45 8.93
CA TYR A 287 20.62 6.52 10.40
C TYR A 287 21.72 7.37 11.02
N ALA A 288 22.97 7.28 10.54
CA ALA A 288 24.06 8.15 10.98
C ALA A 288 23.73 9.63 10.72
N GLN A 289 23.26 9.96 9.51
CA GLN A 289 22.84 11.33 9.16
C GLN A 289 21.72 11.86 10.05
N VAL A 290 20.73 11.02 10.40
CA VAL A 290 19.66 11.40 11.33
C VAL A 290 20.22 11.66 12.72
N ALA A 291 21.12 10.80 13.23
CA ALA A 291 21.77 11.01 14.52
C ALA A 291 22.58 12.30 14.56
N ASP A 292 23.32 12.62 13.47
CA ASP A 292 24.04 13.90 13.31
C ASP A 292 23.09 15.09 13.45
N GLN A 293 21.93 15.03 12.82
CA GLN A 293 20.93 16.13 12.88
C GLN A 293 20.34 16.28 14.28
N VAL A 294 19.97 15.15 14.93
CA VAL A 294 19.50 15.13 16.33
C VAL A 294 20.50 15.76 17.27
N CYS A 295 21.78 15.38 17.14
CA CYS A 295 22.87 15.90 17.99
C CYS A 295 23.15 17.39 17.72
N ARG A 296 23.19 17.82 16.44
CA ARG A 296 23.39 19.22 16.06
C ARG A 296 22.29 20.13 16.58
N ARG A 297 21.03 19.68 16.58
CA ARG A 297 19.90 20.42 17.13
C ARG A 297 19.95 20.48 18.66
N GLY A 298 20.63 19.55 19.30
CA GLY A 298 20.58 19.38 20.76
C GLY A 298 19.24 18.81 21.24
N ALA A 299 18.53 18.10 20.38
CA ALA A 299 17.24 17.52 20.72
C ALA A 299 17.35 16.52 21.87
N LYS A 300 16.40 16.58 22.80
CA LYS A 300 16.28 15.67 23.95
C LYS A 300 15.32 14.50 23.70
N ALA A 301 14.41 14.68 22.74
CA ALA A 301 13.46 13.65 22.34
C ALA A 301 13.43 13.47 20.83
N VAL A 302 13.38 12.23 20.36
CA VAL A 302 13.06 11.86 18.97
C VAL A 302 11.68 11.23 18.98
N LEU A 303 10.74 11.80 18.24
CA LEU A 303 9.40 11.25 18.04
C LEU A 303 9.39 10.46 16.73
N LEU A 304 9.35 9.14 16.83
CA LEU A 304 9.45 8.23 15.71
C LEU A 304 8.08 7.62 15.40
N ALA A 305 7.44 8.11 14.35
CA ALA A 305 6.17 7.59 13.87
C ALA A 305 6.31 6.85 12.54
N GLY A 306 5.26 6.16 12.17
CA GLY A 306 5.12 5.49 10.89
C GLY A 306 4.00 4.47 10.91
N PRO A 307 3.49 4.05 9.76
CA PRO A 307 2.38 3.12 9.68
C PRO A 307 2.77 1.71 10.16
N SER A 308 1.78 0.83 10.31
CA SER A 308 2.03 -0.55 10.71
C SER A 308 2.98 -1.26 9.75
N SER A 309 3.91 -2.06 10.30
CA SER A 309 4.95 -2.80 9.55
C SER A 309 5.86 -1.92 8.70
N SER A 310 6.09 -0.68 9.11
CA SER A 310 7.09 0.20 8.48
C SER A 310 8.52 -0.03 8.96
N GLY A 311 8.74 -0.80 10.02
CA GLY A 311 10.06 -1.05 10.61
C GLY A 311 10.47 -0.01 11.66
N LYS A 312 9.49 0.60 12.35
CA LYS A 312 9.74 1.61 13.39
C LYS A 312 10.66 1.13 14.49
N THR A 313 10.38 -0.03 15.03
CA THR A 313 11.11 -0.55 16.21
C THR A 313 12.56 -0.88 15.88
N THR A 314 12.82 -1.48 14.72
CA THR A 314 14.21 -1.68 14.26
C THR A 314 14.88 -0.34 13.94
N SER A 315 14.17 0.61 13.36
CA SER A 315 14.69 1.97 13.09
C SER A 315 15.07 2.70 14.38
N ALA A 316 14.24 2.60 15.43
CA ALA A 316 14.54 3.19 16.74
C ALA A 316 15.82 2.60 17.36
N ASN A 317 16.02 1.29 17.27
CA ASN A 317 17.22 0.61 17.76
C ASN A 317 18.48 0.96 16.96
N ARG A 318 18.38 1.03 15.62
CA ARG A 318 19.49 1.45 14.75
C ARG A 318 19.88 2.92 15.03
N LEU A 319 18.91 3.81 15.15
CA LEU A 319 19.13 5.20 15.53
C LEU A 319 19.76 5.31 16.93
N ALA A 320 19.28 4.53 17.90
CA ALA A 320 19.88 4.47 19.24
C ALA A 320 21.35 4.05 19.18
N THR A 321 21.70 3.12 18.30
CA THR A 321 23.10 2.72 18.08
C THR A 321 23.93 3.90 17.57
N GLN A 322 23.46 4.64 16.58
CA GLN A 322 24.16 5.82 16.05
C GLN A 322 24.28 6.95 17.09
N LEU A 323 23.24 7.19 17.90
CA LEU A 323 23.33 8.16 19.00
C LEU A 323 24.38 7.77 20.06
N ARG A 324 24.57 6.46 20.32
CA ARG A 324 25.67 6.00 21.20
C ARG A 324 27.05 6.29 20.61
N VAL A 325 27.22 6.21 19.28
CA VAL A 325 28.46 6.63 18.59
C VAL A 325 28.76 8.11 18.85
N HIS A 326 27.74 8.95 18.99
CA HIS A 326 27.86 10.36 19.40
C HIS A 326 28.04 10.58 20.92
N GLY A 327 28.22 9.51 21.71
CA GLY A 327 28.37 9.61 23.18
C GLY A 327 27.06 9.90 23.91
N LYS A 328 25.90 9.81 23.24
CA LYS A 328 24.58 9.96 23.87
C LYS A 328 24.15 8.66 24.56
N LYS A 329 23.20 8.79 25.49
CA LYS A 329 22.55 7.69 26.20
C LYS A 329 21.09 7.58 25.73
N PRO A 330 20.82 6.94 24.58
CA PRO A 330 19.46 6.82 24.09
C PRO A 330 18.63 5.86 24.94
N ILE A 331 17.38 6.26 25.20
CA ILE A 331 16.38 5.46 25.92
C ILE A 331 15.19 5.28 24.99
N LEU A 332 14.80 4.03 24.74
CA LEU A 332 13.61 3.69 23.96
C LEU A 332 12.38 3.76 24.84
N MET A 333 11.33 4.43 24.40
CA MET A 333 10.04 4.55 25.08
C MET A 333 8.93 4.23 24.09
N GLY A 334 8.20 3.15 24.35
CA GLY A 334 7.06 2.73 23.55
C GLY A 334 5.83 3.59 23.83
N LEU A 335 5.22 4.17 22.82
CA LEU A 335 3.93 4.84 22.98
C LEU A 335 2.82 3.84 23.34
N ASP A 336 3.01 2.58 22.96
CA ASP A 336 2.10 1.48 23.27
C ASP A 336 1.99 1.21 24.78
N ASP A 337 2.98 1.60 25.58
CA ASP A 337 2.93 1.50 27.04
C ASP A 337 1.94 2.48 27.68
N TYR A 338 1.47 3.46 26.91
CA TYR A 338 0.49 4.46 27.34
C TYR A 338 -0.95 4.13 26.90
N TYR A 339 -1.23 2.92 26.40
CA TYR A 339 -2.60 2.53 26.11
C TYR A 339 -3.49 2.59 27.37
N LEU A 340 -4.73 2.98 27.16
CA LEU A 340 -5.80 2.84 28.14
C LEU A 340 -6.12 1.37 28.35
N ASP A 341 -6.61 1.01 29.53
CA ASP A 341 -7.12 -0.33 29.78
C ASP A 341 -8.22 -0.67 28.77
N ARG A 342 -8.24 -1.91 28.28
CA ARG A 342 -9.18 -2.31 27.20
C ARG A 342 -10.65 -2.09 27.54
N ASP A 343 -11.02 -2.17 28.82
CA ASP A 343 -12.36 -1.93 29.32
C ASP A 343 -12.76 -0.43 29.31
N GLN A 344 -11.77 0.47 29.19
CA GLN A 344 -11.98 1.93 29.06
C GLN A 344 -12.16 2.38 27.61
N ILE A 345 -11.79 1.53 26.62
CA ILE A 345 -11.91 1.87 25.20
C ILE A 345 -13.36 1.70 24.76
N ARG A 346 -13.98 2.78 24.28
CA ARG A 346 -15.37 2.77 23.79
C ARG A 346 -15.43 2.15 22.38
N PRO A 347 -16.36 1.20 22.14
CA PRO A 347 -16.60 0.71 20.80
C PRO A 347 -17.04 1.83 19.85
N GLY A 348 -16.65 1.70 18.56
CA GLY A 348 -17.14 2.56 17.50
C GLY A 348 -18.64 2.37 17.21
N PRO A 349 -19.22 3.13 16.25
CA PRO A 349 -20.62 3.02 15.86
C PRO A 349 -21.02 1.63 15.34
N ASP A 350 -20.03 0.85 14.87
CA ASP A 350 -20.18 -0.54 14.40
C ASP A 350 -20.09 -1.59 15.52
N GLY A 351 -19.98 -1.15 16.79
CA GLY A 351 -19.83 -2.01 17.97
C GLY A 351 -18.45 -2.66 18.10
N LYS A 352 -17.48 -2.33 17.23
CA LYS A 352 -16.12 -2.86 17.27
C LYS A 352 -15.16 -1.87 17.92
N LEU A 353 -14.12 -2.40 18.58
CA LEU A 353 -13.05 -1.58 19.12
C LEU A 353 -12.14 -1.11 17.97
N ASP A 354 -11.97 0.20 17.82
CA ASP A 354 -10.98 0.79 16.92
C ASP A 354 -9.66 0.99 17.70
N LEU A 355 -8.81 -0.03 17.64
CA LEU A 355 -7.51 -0.03 18.36
C LEU A 355 -6.46 0.87 17.69
N GLU A 356 -6.73 1.37 16.49
CA GLU A 356 -5.86 2.30 15.78
C GLU A 356 -6.20 3.78 16.06
N HIS A 357 -7.26 4.02 16.84
CA HIS A 357 -7.71 5.37 17.17
C HIS A 357 -6.81 6.02 18.22
N ILE A 358 -6.47 7.32 18.07
CA ILE A 358 -5.64 8.05 19.02
C ILE A 358 -6.17 8.00 20.47
N ASN A 359 -7.49 7.96 20.67
CA ASN A 359 -8.13 7.90 21.98
C ASN A 359 -7.93 6.55 22.70
N THR A 360 -7.22 5.59 22.11
CA THR A 360 -6.77 4.38 22.82
C THR A 360 -5.55 4.65 23.67
N ILE A 361 -4.89 5.79 23.47
CA ILE A 361 -3.70 6.23 24.20
C ILE A 361 -4.13 7.28 25.25
N ASP A 362 -3.57 7.19 26.45
CA ASP A 362 -3.66 8.22 27.48
C ASP A 362 -2.75 9.41 27.11
N THR A 363 -3.27 10.25 26.21
CA THR A 363 -2.55 11.38 25.65
C THR A 363 -2.15 12.40 26.70
N ASP A 364 -2.98 12.57 27.74
CA ASP A 364 -2.71 13.50 28.83
C ASP A 364 -1.56 13.02 29.73
N LEU A 365 -1.56 11.73 30.06
CA LEU A 365 -0.46 11.13 30.83
C LEU A 365 0.86 11.21 30.06
N PHE A 366 0.84 10.84 28.77
CA PHE A 366 2.02 10.91 27.92
C PHE A 366 2.55 12.34 27.83
N SER A 367 1.68 13.32 27.55
CA SER A 367 2.05 14.74 27.44
C SER A 367 2.67 15.27 28.76
N ARG A 368 2.09 14.93 29.93
CA ARG A 368 2.66 15.29 31.24
C ARG A 368 4.03 14.67 31.46
N HIS A 369 4.20 13.37 31.15
CA HIS A 369 5.48 12.68 31.30
C HIS A 369 6.54 13.24 30.36
N LEU A 370 6.21 13.48 29.09
CA LEU A 370 7.14 14.09 28.15
C LEU A 370 7.59 15.48 28.62
N ASN A 371 6.65 16.31 29.09
CA ASN A 371 6.98 17.64 29.58
C ASN A 371 7.89 17.58 30.80
N ALA A 372 7.55 16.77 31.81
CA ALA A 372 8.35 16.59 33.02
C ALA A 372 9.77 16.10 32.70
N LEU A 373 9.90 15.09 31.83
CA LEU A 373 11.20 14.61 31.38
C LEU A 373 12.04 15.70 30.71
N LEU A 374 11.44 16.48 29.81
CA LEU A 374 12.14 17.57 29.11
C LEU A 374 12.56 18.71 30.05
N GLN A 375 11.84 18.91 31.17
CA GLN A 375 12.23 19.82 32.26
C GLN A 375 13.31 19.24 33.19
N GLY A 376 13.64 17.96 33.04
CA GLY A 376 14.64 17.26 33.89
C GLY A 376 14.06 16.67 35.16
N ASP A 377 12.75 16.56 35.27
CA ASP A 377 12.07 15.89 36.39
C ASP A 377 12.12 14.37 36.23
N GLU A 378 11.92 13.67 37.34
CA GLU A 378 11.82 12.21 37.34
C GLU A 378 10.36 11.78 37.19
N VAL A 379 10.09 10.84 36.26
CA VAL A 379 8.77 10.23 36.09
C VAL A 379 8.84 8.71 36.22
N GLU A 380 7.78 8.09 36.70
CA GLU A 380 7.59 6.65 36.62
C GLU A 380 6.95 6.30 35.27
N LEU A 381 7.57 5.40 34.52
CA LEU A 381 7.07 4.97 33.21
C LEU A 381 6.08 3.81 33.37
N PRO A 382 4.92 3.85 32.68
CA PRO A 382 4.00 2.74 32.63
C PRO A 382 4.53 1.61 31.73
N SER A 383 3.92 0.44 31.84
CA SER A 383 4.06 -0.67 30.91
C SER A 383 2.69 -1.23 30.56
N PHE A 384 2.45 -1.59 29.30
CA PHE A 384 1.18 -2.16 28.87
C PHE A 384 1.27 -3.67 28.67
N ASN A 385 0.48 -4.41 29.43
CA ASN A 385 0.39 -5.85 29.30
C ASN A 385 -0.65 -6.24 28.24
N PHE A 386 -0.18 -6.59 27.04
CA PHE A 386 -1.05 -6.97 25.90
C PHE A 386 -1.88 -8.24 26.16
N LYS A 387 -1.47 -9.13 27.06
CA LYS A 387 -2.23 -10.34 27.39
C LYS A 387 -3.45 -10.01 28.25
N THR A 388 -3.26 -9.21 29.29
CA THR A 388 -4.34 -8.78 30.20
C THR A 388 -5.12 -7.59 29.65
N GLY A 389 -4.53 -6.81 28.75
CA GLY A 389 -5.10 -5.57 28.23
C GLY A 389 -5.12 -4.45 29.25
N LYS A 390 -4.16 -4.43 30.16
CA LYS A 390 -4.06 -3.44 31.25
C LYS A 390 -2.70 -2.78 31.31
N ARG A 391 -2.70 -1.52 31.77
CA ARG A 391 -1.50 -0.76 32.10
C ARG A 391 -1.03 -1.15 33.50
N GLU A 392 0.27 -1.34 33.62
CA GLU A 392 0.93 -1.79 34.86
C GLU A 392 2.03 -0.79 35.26
N TRP A 393 2.33 -0.69 36.56
CA TRP A 393 3.35 0.17 37.11
C TRP A 393 4.34 -0.69 37.87
N HIS A 394 5.61 -0.67 37.42
CA HIS A 394 6.67 -1.52 37.99
C HIS A 394 7.75 -0.72 38.74
N GLY A 395 7.50 0.55 39.06
CA GLY A 395 8.46 1.42 39.72
C GLY A 395 9.63 1.85 38.81
N HIS A 396 9.49 1.72 37.50
CA HIS A 396 10.54 2.09 36.54
C HIS A 396 10.59 3.62 36.39
N LYS A 397 11.57 4.25 37.05
CA LYS A 397 11.74 5.71 37.04
C LYS A 397 12.77 6.15 36.02
N LEU A 398 12.47 7.23 35.33
CA LEU A 398 13.33 7.85 34.34
C LEU A 398 13.53 9.34 34.61
N ARG A 399 14.78 9.80 34.53
CA ARG A 399 15.17 11.20 34.53
C ARG A 399 16.16 11.47 33.40
N LEU A 400 15.97 12.55 32.66
CA LEU A 400 16.90 12.90 31.59
C LEU A 400 18.12 13.65 32.15
N THR A 401 19.27 13.34 31.58
CA THR A 401 20.54 14.07 31.78
C THR A 401 20.90 14.82 30.48
N GLU A 402 21.97 15.60 30.49
CA GLU A 402 22.46 16.27 29.27
C GLU A 402 22.80 15.31 28.14
N GLN A 403 23.27 14.10 28.51
CA GLN A 403 23.64 13.06 27.54
C GLN A 403 22.44 12.21 27.10
N THR A 404 21.33 12.26 27.82
CA THR A 404 20.19 11.39 27.52
C THR A 404 19.37 11.94 26.35
N VAL A 405 18.98 11.05 25.44
CA VAL A 405 18.00 11.30 24.37
C VAL A 405 16.95 10.22 24.43
N ILE A 406 15.67 10.58 24.59
CA ILE A 406 14.58 9.60 24.50
C ILE A 406 14.18 9.42 23.04
N ILE A 407 13.90 8.18 22.66
CA ILE A 407 13.30 7.85 21.37
C ILE A 407 11.91 7.29 21.64
N VAL A 408 10.89 8.10 21.40
CA VAL A 408 9.49 7.71 21.54
C VAL A 408 9.05 7.06 20.24
N GLU A 409 8.79 5.75 20.28
CA GLU A 409 8.33 4.99 19.12
C GLU A 409 6.85 4.67 19.25
N GLY A 410 6.08 4.95 18.18
CA GLY A 410 4.68 4.56 18.11
C GLY A 410 3.97 5.06 16.86
N LEU A 411 2.80 4.49 16.58
CA LEU A 411 2.00 4.88 15.41
C LEU A 411 1.68 6.38 15.41
N HIS A 412 1.32 6.92 16.56
CA HIS A 412 0.83 8.28 16.75
C HIS A 412 1.90 9.29 17.20
N ALA A 413 3.18 8.91 17.26
CA ALA A 413 4.23 9.74 17.87
C ALA A 413 4.37 11.16 17.26
N LEU A 414 3.91 11.40 16.04
CA LEU A 414 3.87 12.74 15.41
C LEU A 414 2.53 13.47 15.56
N ASN A 415 1.52 12.84 16.19
CA ASN A 415 0.23 13.50 16.37
C ASN A 415 0.35 14.68 17.36
N PRO A 416 -0.01 15.91 16.96
CA PRO A 416 0.13 17.11 17.82
C PRO A 416 -0.59 17.02 19.18
N VAL A 417 -1.64 16.20 19.29
CA VAL A 417 -2.39 15.98 20.55
C VAL A 417 -1.51 15.42 21.66
N LEU A 418 -0.43 14.72 21.32
CA LEU A 418 0.53 14.14 22.28
C LEU A 418 1.52 15.17 22.82
N LEU A 419 1.66 16.32 22.16
CA LEU A 419 2.70 17.29 22.52
C LEU A 419 2.20 18.27 23.58
N PRO A 420 3.03 18.58 24.61
CA PRO A 420 2.72 19.61 25.58
C PRO A 420 2.49 20.97 24.94
N GLN A 421 1.55 21.74 25.47
CA GLN A 421 1.36 23.12 25.02
C GLN A 421 2.62 23.96 25.36
N GLY A 422 3.06 24.79 24.41
CA GLY A 422 4.24 25.66 24.58
C GLY A 422 5.59 24.90 24.54
N LEU A 423 5.58 23.65 24.07
CA LEU A 423 6.81 22.87 23.92
C LEU A 423 7.82 23.57 23.00
N ASP A 424 9.07 23.75 23.46
CA ASP A 424 10.17 24.18 22.59
C ASP A 424 10.44 23.11 21.52
N GLN A 425 10.14 23.44 20.27
CA GLN A 425 10.30 22.53 19.12
C GLN A 425 11.77 22.14 18.88
N ASN A 426 12.75 22.90 19.37
CA ASN A 426 14.16 22.55 19.27
C ASN A 426 14.53 21.35 20.14
N LEU A 427 13.81 21.08 21.22
CA LEU A 427 14.03 19.94 22.09
C LEU A 427 13.55 18.63 21.49
N VAL A 428 12.78 18.70 20.41
CA VAL A 428 12.14 17.54 19.77
C VAL A 428 12.58 17.40 18.33
N PHE A 429 12.91 16.18 17.92
CA PHE A 429 13.19 15.82 16.54
C PHE A 429 12.12 14.84 16.04
N LYS A 430 11.48 15.15 14.93
CA LYS A 430 10.37 14.37 14.37
C LYS A 430 10.88 13.48 13.22
N LEU A 431 10.76 12.16 13.38
CA LEU A 431 11.18 11.17 12.38
C LEU A 431 9.98 10.34 11.94
N TYR A 432 9.70 10.33 10.64
CA TYR A 432 8.67 9.47 10.06
C TYR A 432 9.30 8.32 9.27
N VAL A 433 8.89 7.09 9.53
CA VAL A 433 9.45 5.88 8.91
C VAL A 433 8.40 5.19 8.05
N SER A 434 8.65 5.08 6.75
CA SER A 434 7.73 4.40 5.81
C SER A 434 8.49 3.69 4.69
N PRO A 435 8.07 2.48 4.26
CA PRO A 435 8.73 1.77 3.16
C PRO A 435 8.24 2.31 1.82
N LEU A 436 8.90 3.33 1.31
CA LEU A 436 8.57 3.96 0.03
C LEU A 436 9.29 3.22 -1.11
N LEU A 437 8.77 2.03 -1.45
CA LEU A 437 9.37 1.18 -2.49
C LEU A 437 9.21 1.84 -3.86
N PRO A 438 10.30 2.24 -4.53
CA PRO A 438 10.25 2.84 -5.86
C PRO A 438 10.15 1.80 -6.98
N LEU A 439 10.44 0.51 -6.68
CA LEU A 439 10.39 -0.60 -7.62
C LEU A 439 8.98 -0.78 -8.19
N SER A 440 8.87 -0.94 -9.49
CA SER A 440 7.61 -1.22 -10.19
C SER A 440 7.59 -2.61 -10.85
N LEU A 441 6.42 -3.11 -11.21
CA LEU A 441 6.30 -4.29 -12.06
C LEU A 441 6.67 -3.93 -13.50
N ASP A 442 6.09 -2.86 -13.99
CA ASP A 442 6.32 -2.20 -15.27
C ASP A 442 5.92 -0.71 -15.15
N ASP A 443 6.09 0.09 -16.21
CA ASP A 443 5.81 1.54 -16.18
C ASP A 443 4.37 1.88 -15.79
N HIS A 444 3.39 1.02 -16.11
CA HIS A 444 1.99 1.24 -15.81
C HIS A 444 1.50 0.53 -14.53
N ASN A 445 2.34 -0.29 -13.91
CA ASN A 445 1.96 -1.11 -12.75
C ASN A 445 3.02 -1.03 -11.64
N ARG A 446 2.83 -0.10 -10.73
CA ARG A 446 3.67 0.03 -9.54
C ARG A 446 3.28 -0.96 -8.44
N ILE A 447 4.20 -1.21 -7.52
CA ILE A 447 3.94 -1.95 -6.29
C ILE A 447 3.55 -0.94 -5.19
N PRO A 448 2.31 -0.94 -4.69
CA PRO A 448 1.91 0.01 -3.66
C PRO A 448 2.66 -0.19 -2.35
N THR A 449 2.99 0.90 -1.65
CA THR A 449 3.58 0.87 -0.31
C THR A 449 2.77 0.03 0.68
N SER A 450 1.45 0.12 0.62
CA SER A 450 0.54 -0.67 1.45
C SER A 450 0.64 -2.17 1.18
N TYR A 451 0.97 -2.57 -0.05
CA TYR A 451 1.17 -3.97 -0.42
C TYR A 451 2.43 -4.54 0.27
N LEU A 452 3.56 -3.85 0.16
CA LEU A 452 4.80 -4.27 0.82
C LEU A 452 4.62 -4.40 2.34
N ARG A 453 3.96 -3.42 2.97
CA ARG A 453 3.68 -3.47 4.41
C ARG A 453 2.74 -4.63 4.79
N LEU A 454 1.79 -4.96 3.92
CA LEU A 454 0.93 -6.13 4.13
C LEU A 454 1.73 -7.43 4.09
N LEU A 455 2.64 -7.60 3.12
CA LEU A 455 3.54 -8.75 3.06
C LEU A 455 4.38 -8.87 4.33
N ARG A 456 5.03 -7.78 4.74
CA ARG A 456 5.80 -7.69 6.00
C ARG A 456 4.94 -8.09 7.21
N ARG A 457 3.71 -7.59 7.29
CA ARG A 457 2.80 -7.86 8.40
C ARG A 457 2.38 -9.33 8.44
N ILE A 458 2.04 -9.93 7.32
CA ILE A 458 1.64 -11.33 7.26
C ILE A 458 2.78 -12.22 7.77
N VAL A 459 4.00 -12.03 7.26
CA VAL A 459 5.16 -12.83 7.68
C VAL A 459 5.43 -12.64 9.18
N ARG A 460 5.54 -11.40 9.65
CA ARG A 460 5.80 -11.10 11.08
C ARG A 460 4.71 -11.68 11.99
N ASP A 461 3.44 -11.42 11.69
CA ASP A 461 2.33 -11.80 12.57
C ASP A 461 2.21 -13.34 12.64
N TYR A 462 2.56 -14.04 11.56
CA TYR A 462 2.65 -15.50 11.55
C TYR A 462 3.83 -15.99 12.41
N GLU A 463 5.06 -15.52 12.14
CA GLU A 463 6.29 -16.00 12.77
C GLU A 463 6.39 -15.63 14.26
N THR A 464 5.96 -14.42 14.63
CA THR A 464 6.23 -13.87 15.98
C THR A 464 5.00 -13.74 16.86
N ARG A 465 3.79 -13.72 16.28
CA ARG A 465 2.54 -13.47 17.02
C ARG A 465 1.54 -14.61 16.96
N GLY A 466 1.87 -15.69 16.25
CA GLY A 466 0.99 -16.86 16.07
C GLY A 466 -0.35 -16.52 15.41
N SER A 467 -0.39 -15.47 14.57
CA SER A 467 -1.61 -15.01 13.90
C SER A 467 -1.71 -15.62 12.51
N SER A 468 -2.88 -16.15 12.17
CA SER A 468 -3.11 -16.68 10.82
C SER A 468 -3.16 -15.57 9.75
N VAL A 469 -2.95 -15.96 8.48
CA VAL A 469 -3.07 -15.06 7.33
C VAL A 469 -4.47 -14.45 7.26
N GLN A 470 -5.52 -15.27 7.47
CA GLN A 470 -6.91 -14.82 7.47
C GLN A 470 -7.16 -13.71 8.50
N ARG A 471 -6.67 -13.90 9.72
CA ARG A 471 -6.81 -12.90 10.80
C ARG A 471 -6.08 -11.60 10.44
N THR A 472 -4.86 -11.69 9.94
CA THR A 472 -4.08 -10.50 9.54
C THR A 472 -4.79 -9.74 8.42
N LEU A 473 -5.32 -10.44 7.42
CA LEU A 473 -6.04 -9.82 6.30
C LEU A 473 -7.38 -9.20 6.73
N SER A 474 -8.13 -9.85 7.64
CA SER A 474 -9.41 -9.30 8.14
C SER A 474 -9.24 -8.00 8.92
N MET A 475 -8.09 -7.80 9.59
CA MET A 475 -7.77 -6.57 10.31
C MET A 475 -7.21 -5.45 9.41
N TRP A 476 -6.72 -5.78 8.20
CA TRP A 476 -5.95 -4.84 7.39
C TRP A 476 -6.71 -3.59 6.96
N GLU A 477 -7.99 -3.70 6.65
CA GLU A 477 -8.82 -2.54 6.28
C GLU A 477 -9.00 -1.56 7.45
N SER A 478 -9.17 -2.08 8.68
CA SER A 478 -9.23 -1.25 9.88
C SER A 478 -7.92 -0.50 10.11
N VAL A 479 -6.79 -1.20 9.97
CA VAL A 479 -5.45 -0.60 10.06
C VAL A 479 -5.29 0.53 9.05
N GLN A 480 -5.63 0.30 7.78
CA GLN A 480 -5.53 1.33 6.74
C GLN A 480 -6.46 2.54 7.00
N ARG A 481 -7.67 2.33 7.58
CA ARG A 481 -8.55 3.43 7.97
C ARG A 481 -7.94 4.29 9.07
N GLY A 482 -7.39 3.64 10.11
CA GLY A 482 -6.70 4.32 11.20
C GLY A 482 -5.50 5.13 10.71
N GLU A 483 -4.69 4.54 9.84
CA GLU A 483 -3.51 5.21 9.26
C GLU A 483 -3.88 6.47 8.47
N ARG A 484 -4.89 6.39 7.61
CA ARG A 484 -5.38 7.56 6.84
C ARG A 484 -5.88 8.68 7.73
N ARG A 485 -6.51 8.35 8.86
CA ARG A 485 -7.11 9.33 9.76
C ARG A 485 -6.11 9.92 10.76
N TRP A 486 -5.18 9.11 11.26
CA TRP A 486 -4.41 9.45 12.45
C TRP A 486 -2.90 9.49 12.25
N ILE A 487 -2.37 9.02 11.10
CA ILE A 487 -0.93 8.94 10.87
C ILE A 487 -0.51 9.77 9.65
N TYR A 488 -1.10 9.52 8.48
CA TYR A 488 -0.71 10.20 7.24
C TYR A 488 -0.86 11.72 7.27
N PRO A 489 -1.86 12.34 7.94
CA PRO A 489 -1.96 13.79 7.99
C PRO A 489 -0.76 14.50 8.64
N PHE A 490 0.05 13.78 9.42
CA PHE A 490 1.18 14.35 10.15
C PHE A 490 2.55 14.00 9.56
N GLN A 491 2.60 13.22 8.47
CA GLN A 491 3.87 12.75 7.90
C GLN A 491 4.75 13.89 7.36
N GLU A 492 4.16 14.94 6.75
CA GLU A 492 4.88 16.10 6.24
C GLU A 492 5.41 17.02 7.35
N GLN A 493 4.97 16.85 8.59
CA GLN A 493 5.49 17.59 9.76
C GLN A 493 6.80 17.00 10.30
N ALA A 494 7.27 15.89 9.73
CA ALA A 494 8.53 15.28 10.12
C ALA A 494 9.73 16.12 9.67
N ASP A 495 10.75 16.24 10.55
CA ASP A 495 12.03 16.82 10.18
C ASP A 495 12.76 15.96 9.14
N VAL A 496 12.60 14.62 9.24
CA VAL A 496 13.10 13.64 8.29
C VAL A 496 12.06 12.56 8.05
N ILE A 497 11.83 12.24 6.77
CA ILE A 497 11.13 11.03 6.35
C ILE A 497 12.19 10.00 5.98
N PHE A 498 12.20 8.86 6.68
CA PHE A 498 13.11 7.76 6.43
C PHE A 498 12.43 6.70 5.57
N ASN A 499 13.00 6.44 4.37
CA ASN A 499 12.55 5.33 3.53
C ASN A 499 13.09 4.00 4.09
N SER A 500 12.21 3.18 4.62
CA SER A 500 12.55 1.88 5.23
C SER A 500 12.43 0.71 4.26
N SER A 501 12.17 0.93 2.96
CA SER A 501 12.18 -0.15 1.98
C SER A 501 13.60 -0.51 1.55
N THR A 502 13.77 -1.78 1.21
CA THR A 502 14.94 -2.28 0.52
C THR A 502 14.54 -2.92 -0.80
N LEU A 503 15.37 -2.80 -1.83
CA LEU A 503 15.05 -3.33 -3.17
C LEU A 503 14.99 -4.87 -3.16
N TYR A 504 15.79 -5.51 -2.31
CA TYR A 504 15.90 -6.97 -2.24
C TYR A 504 14.82 -7.67 -1.42
N GLU A 505 13.96 -6.93 -0.70
CA GLU A 505 13.04 -7.56 0.26
C GLU A 505 11.91 -8.37 -0.37
N LEU A 506 11.44 -8.02 -1.57
CA LEU A 506 10.37 -8.77 -2.23
C LEU A 506 10.74 -10.23 -2.55
N PRO A 507 11.90 -10.55 -3.15
CA PRO A 507 12.39 -11.91 -3.34
C PRO A 507 12.53 -12.69 -2.03
N VAL A 508 13.00 -12.03 -0.97
CA VAL A 508 13.17 -12.62 0.36
C VAL A 508 11.81 -12.87 1.00
N LEU A 509 10.93 -11.88 1.04
CA LEU A 509 9.57 -12.05 1.60
C LEU A 509 8.78 -13.12 0.86
N LYS A 510 8.94 -13.24 -0.47
CA LYS A 510 8.28 -14.30 -1.24
C LYS A 510 8.62 -15.70 -0.70
N LYS A 511 9.87 -15.95 -0.33
CA LYS A 511 10.28 -17.23 0.26
C LYS A 511 9.45 -17.60 1.50
N HIS A 512 9.23 -16.61 2.38
CA HIS A 512 8.53 -16.82 3.65
C HIS A 512 7.01 -16.80 3.52
N ILE A 513 6.47 -15.94 2.67
CA ILE A 513 5.01 -15.73 2.60
C ILE A 513 4.30 -16.70 1.64
N PHE A 514 4.94 -17.12 0.54
CA PHE A 514 4.28 -17.86 -0.51
C PHE A 514 3.68 -19.19 -0.03
N PRO A 515 4.37 -20.00 0.82
CA PRO A 515 3.79 -21.19 1.40
C PRO A 515 2.50 -20.91 2.19
N LEU A 516 2.48 -19.81 2.99
CA LEU A 516 1.34 -19.43 3.82
C LEU A 516 0.11 -19.04 2.98
N LEU A 517 0.34 -18.41 1.82
CA LEU A 517 -0.74 -17.98 0.93
C LEU A 517 -1.37 -19.15 0.16
N THR A 518 -0.62 -20.20 -0.10
CA THR A 518 -1.11 -21.39 -0.82
C THR A 518 -2.03 -22.28 0.03
N GLU A 519 -2.04 -22.09 1.35
CA GLU A 519 -2.95 -22.79 2.27
C GLU A 519 -4.38 -22.24 2.25
N ILE A 520 -4.57 -21.01 1.73
CA ILE A 520 -5.86 -20.32 1.72
C ILE A 520 -6.75 -20.91 0.60
N GLN A 521 -7.95 -21.33 0.97
CA GLN A 521 -8.91 -21.97 0.08
C GLN A 521 -9.88 -20.96 -0.56
N PRO A 522 -10.50 -21.31 -1.70
CA PRO A 522 -11.48 -20.43 -2.38
C PRO A 522 -12.68 -20.03 -1.52
N GLU A 523 -13.01 -20.81 -0.50
CA GLU A 523 -14.12 -20.59 0.42
C GLU A 523 -13.80 -19.54 1.50
N ASP A 524 -12.51 -19.21 1.70
CA ASP A 524 -12.09 -18.21 2.66
C ASP A 524 -12.48 -16.79 2.19
N GLU A 525 -13.04 -15.97 3.09
CA GLU A 525 -13.45 -14.59 2.79
C GLU A 525 -12.31 -13.71 2.24
N CYS A 526 -11.07 -14.02 2.62
CA CYS A 526 -9.87 -13.29 2.18
C CYS A 526 -9.27 -13.81 0.87
N TYR A 527 -9.85 -14.82 0.23
CA TYR A 527 -9.28 -15.50 -0.95
C TYR A 527 -8.97 -14.54 -2.11
N ASP A 528 -9.88 -13.59 -2.42
CA ASP A 528 -9.65 -12.59 -3.46
C ASP A 528 -8.39 -11.75 -3.20
N ARG A 529 -8.22 -11.34 -1.94
CA ARG A 529 -7.03 -10.57 -1.51
C ARG A 529 -5.76 -11.38 -1.64
N VAL A 530 -5.78 -12.63 -1.18
CA VAL A 530 -4.66 -13.56 -1.30
C VAL A 530 -4.32 -13.80 -2.77
N ARG A 531 -5.33 -14.03 -3.61
CA ARG A 531 -5.15 -14.23 -5.04
C ARG A 531 -4.52 -13.02 -5.74
N SER A 532 -4.90 -11.81 -5.32
CA SER A 532 -4.29 -10.56 -5.81
C SER A 532 -2.81 -10.47 -5.42
N ILE A 533 -2.47 -10.89 -4.19
CA ILE A 533 -1.08 -10.96 -3.70
C ILE A 533 -0.28 -11.98 -4.51
N VAL A 534 -0.80 -13.19 -4.66
CA VAL A 534 -0.14 -14.28 -5.41
C VAL A 534 0.10 -13.89 -6.87
N LYS A 535 -0.83 -13.18 -7.51
CA LYS A 535 -0.66 -12.69 -8.89
C LYS A 535 0.59 -11.83 -9.05
N ILE A 536 0.83 -10.90 -8.12
CA ILE A 536 2.01 -10.02 -8.14
C ILE A 536 3.27 -10.83 -7.81
N LEU A 537 3.23 -11.64 -6.75
CA LEU A 537 4.38 -12.44 -6.33
C LEU A 537 4.82 -13.46 -7.38
N ASN A 538 3.93 -13.90 -8.28
CA ASN A 538 4.30 -14.80 -9.37
C ASN A 538 5.28 -14.18 -10.38
N TYR A 539 5.38 -12.84 -10.45
CA TYR A 539 6.40 -12.17 -11.27
C TYR A 539 7.74 -12.04 -10.55
N VAL A 540 7.77 -12.12 -9.24
CA VAL A 540 8.99 -11.99 -8.44
C VAL A 540 9.65 -13.35 -8.30
N GLN A 541 10.93 -13.45 -8.61
CA GLN A 541 11.71 -14.66 -8.32
C GLN A 541 12.07 -14.71 -6.83
N LYS A 542 11.91 -15.87 -6.19
CA LYS A 542 12.34 -16.03 -4.79
C LYS A 542 13.86 -16.04 -4.70
N ALA A 543 14.41 -15.44 -3.65
CA ALA A 543 15.83 -15.50 -3.32
C ALA A 543 16.04 -16.24 -2.00
N ASP A 544 17.03 -17.13 -1.99
CA ASP A 544 17.46 -17.84 -0.79
C ASP A 544 18.81 -17.27 -0.34
N VAL A 545 18.73 -16.10 0.32
CA VAL A 545 19.90 -15.28 0.69
C VAL A 545 19.78 -14.73 2.11
N ASP A 546 19.02 -15.38 2.97
CA ASP A 546 18.82 -14.93 4.36
C ASP A 546 20.16 -14.85 5.12
N ASP A 547 21.12 -15.70 4.77
CA ASP A 547 22.48 -15.72 5.31
C ASP A 547 23.26 -14.40 5.08
N GLU A 548 22.96 -13.69 4.00
CA GLU A 548 23.60 -12.42 3.66
C GLU A 548 22.98 -11.22 4.40
N ILE A 549 21.72 -11.35 4.88
CA ILE A 549 21.01 -10.25 5.54
C ILE A 549 21.52 -10.07 6.98
N PRO A 550 22.09 -8.89 7.33
CA PRO A 550 22.61 -8.66 8.68
C PRO A 550 21.54 -8.85 9.77
N PRO A 551 21.91 -9.32 10.97
CA PRO A 551 20.96 -9.44 12.09
C PRO A 551 20.36 -8.11 12.55
N THR A 552 20.98 -6.99 12.22
CA THR A 552 20.50 -5.62 12.50
C THR A 552 19.64 -5.05 11.38
N SER A 553 19.47 -5.79 10.26
CA SER A 553 18.64 -5.36 9.14
C SER A 553 17.19 -5.17 9.55
N LEU A 554 16.55 -4.16 8.97
CA LEU A 554 15.13 -3.91 9.14
C LEU A 554 14.27 -5.09 8.65
N VAL A 555 14.69 -5.78 7.59
CA VAL A 555 13.98 -6.95 7.04
C VAL A 555 13.91 -8.08 8.08
N ARG A 556 14.90 -8.20 8.97
CA ARG A 556 14.92 -9.18 10.08
C ARG A 556 13.79 -8.99 11.10
N GLU A 557 13.20 -7.81 11.19
CA GLU A 557 11.99 -7.59 12.01
C GLU A 557 10.82 -8.48 11.54
N PHE A 558 10.81 -8.83 10.25
CA PHE A 558 9.71 -9.56 9.63
C PHE A 558 10.02 -11.05 9.44
N ILE A 559 11.21 -11.37 8.96
CA ILE A 559 11.62 -12.75 8.64
C ILE A 559 12.31 -13.48 9.81
N GLY A 560 12.45 -12.81 10.96
CA GLY A 560 13.12 -13.38 12.13
C GLY A 560 14.65 -13.21 12.13
N GLY A 561 15.26 -13.59 13.25
CA GLY A 561 16.71 -13.48 13.46
C GLY A 561 17.21 -12.06 13.70
N ASN A 562 16.36 -11.16 14.18
CA ASN A 562 16.73 -9.80 14.56
C ASN A 562 17.50 -9.82 15.90
N SER A 563 18.66 -9.15 15.95
CA SER A 563 19.52 -9.10 17.15
C SER A 563 19.04 -8.11 18.22
N PHE A 564 18.10 -7.23 17.91
CA PHE A 564 17.54 -6.26 18.86
C PHE A 564 16.44 -6.86 19.74
N TYR A 565 15.88 -8.00 19.33
CA TYR A 565 14.85 -8.75 20.05
C TYR A 565 15.43 -10.12 20.43
N ARG A 566 15.40 -10.44 21.71
CA ARG A 566 15.73 -11.76 22.24
C ARG A 566 14.54 -12.35 22.99
#